data_d6cebe78e290cb9130a3570df839f97e
#
_entry.id   d6cebe78e290cb9130a3570df839f97e
#
_cell.length_a   1.000
_cell.length_b   1.000
_cell.length_c   1.000
_cell.angle_alpha   90.00
_cell.angle_beta   90.00
_cell.angle_gamma   90.00
#
_symmetry.space_group_name_H-M   'P 1'
#
loop_
_entity.id
_entity.type
_entity.pdbx_description
1 polymer ?
#
loop_
_entity_poly.entity_id
_entity_poly.type
_entity_poly.pdbx_seq_one_letter_code
_entity_poly.pdbx_strand_id
1 'polypeptide(L)'
;MVAAVVLAAGASSRYGTDPPKQHVHLAAVLAALEASVVDEVVVVSGAHPLPIESVHCPDWEQGPGASLRCGLAALSDETEAAIVVLADGPDLDPRAVDRVIEHWRADGGDDILVANYETGTRFHPVLIPRALWPSTPDEGFKGWQPGRLVDCSDLTPPGDVDFSPAGS
;
A
#
# COMPACT_ATOMS: atom_id res chain seq x y z
N MET A 1 16.64 -1.40 -5.87
CA MET A 1 15.80 -0.44 -5.12
C MET A 1 14.42 -1.02 -4.84
N VAL A 2 13.89 -0.72 -3.68
CA VAL A 2 12.50 -1.01 -3.32
C VAL A 2 11.78 0.31 -3.08
N ALA A 3 10.69 0.53 -3.80
CA ALA A 3 9.90 1.75 -3.67
C ALA A 3 8.58 1.46 -2.96
N ALA A 4 7.99 2.48 -2.35
CA ALA A 4 6.65 2.40 -1.79
C ALA A 4 5.64 3.10 -2.68
N VAL A 5 4.47 2.49 -2.84
CA VAL A 5 3.31 3.08 -3.49
C VAL A 5 2.22 3.24 -2.44
N VAL A 6 1.80 4.48 -2.22
CA VAL A 6 0.73 4.81 -1.28
C VAL A 6 -0.55 5.05 -2.06
N LEU A 7 -1.56 4.24 -1.82
CA LEU A 7 -2.83 4.35 -2.53
C LEU A 7 -3.78 5.28 -1.77
N ALA A 8 -4.05 6.45 -2.35
CA ALA A 8 -4.92 7.47 -1.81
C ALA A 8 -6.00 7.88 -2.83
N ALA A 9 -6.34 6.97 -3.74
CA ALA A 9 -7.19 7.29 -4.88
C ALA A 9 -8.69 7.11 -4.62
N GLY A 10 -9.07 6.52 -3.49
CA GLY A 10 -10.47 6.28 -3.16
C GLY A 10 -11.27 7.56 -2.96
N ALA A 11 -12.58 7.45 -3.13
CA ALA A 11 -13.48 8.59 -3.07
C ALA A 11 -13.72 9.14 -1.67
N SER A 12 -13.56 8.34 -0.62
CA SER A 12 -13.86 8.73 0.78
C SER A 12 -15.27 9.26 1.01
N SER A 13 -16.17 9.02 0.10
CA SER A 13 -17.52 9.61 0.12
C SER A 13 -18.38 9.12 1.29
N ARG A 14 -18.01 8.00 1.92
CA ARG A 14 -18.75 7.40 3.04
C ARG A 14 -18.88 8.29 4.26
N TYR A 15 -17.94 9.17 4.46
CA TYR A 15 -17.80 9.88 5.73
C TYR A 15 -18.27 11.32 5.66
N GLY A 16 -18.50 11.84 4.46
CA GLY A 16 -18.90 13.25 4.30
C GLY A 16 -17.97 14.23 4.99
N THR A 17 -16.72 13.83 5.25
CA THR A 17 -15.74 14.68 5.92
C THR A 17 -14.98 15.53 4.92
N ASP A 18 -14.72 16.78 5.31
CA ASP A 18 -13.87 17.68 4.56
C ASP A 18 -12.78 18.20 5.52
N PRO A 19 -11.49 17.90 5.30
CA PRO A 19 -10.92 17.18 4.15
C PRO A 19 -11.20 15.67 4.17
N PRO A 20 -11.02 14.98 3.02
CA PRO A 20 -11.16 13.53 2.95
C PRO A 20 -10.21 12.82 3.92
N LYS A 21 -10.60 11.65 4.42
CA LYS A 21 -9.82 10.90 5.42
C LYS A 21 -8.42 10.55 4.95
N GLN A 22 -8.23 10.34 3.66
CA GLN A 22 -6.88 10.10 3.12
C GLN A 22 -5.93 11.24 3.45
N HIS A 23 -6.40 12.47 3.50
CA HIS A 23 -5.56 13.61 3.87
C HIS A 23 -5.19 13.58 5.35
N VAL A 24 -6.12 13.21 6.20
CA VAL A 24 -5.92 13.20 7.66
C VAL A 24 -4.87 12.18 8.08
N HIS A 25 -4.91 10.99 7.49
CA HIS A 25 -4.04 9.88 7.89
C HIS A 25 -2.77 9.75 7.03
N LEU A 26 -2.75 10.42 5.89
CA LEU A 26 -1.63 10.32 4.95
C LEU A 26 -0.30 10.73 5.59
N ALA A 27 -0.29 11.76 6.41
CA ALA A 27 0.93 12.22 7.06
C ALA A 27 1.55 11.13 7.96
N ALA A 28 0.72 10.37 8.68
CA ALA A 28 1.19 9.27 9.52
C ALA A 28 1.78 8.12 8.68
N VAL A 29 1.15 7.80 7.56
CA VAL A 29 1.65 6.77 6.62
C VAL A 29 2.99 7.19 6.04
N LEU A 30 3.12 8.44 5.59
CA LEU A 30 4.38 8.95 5.03
C LEU A 30 5.49 8.97 6.07
N ALA A 31 5.18 9.33 7.32
CA ALA A 31 6.16 9.30 8.40
C ALA A 31 6.67 7.88 8.67
N ALA A 32 5.79 6.88 8.63
CA ALA A 32 6.19 5.48 8.79
C ALA A 32 7.10 5.02 7.65
N LEU A 33 6.80 5.40 6.42
CA LEU A 33 7.63 5.07 5.26
C LEU A 33 8.99 5.77 5.32
N GLU A 34 9.03 7.01 5.77
CA GLU A 34 10.27 7.75 5.96
C GLU A 34 11.18 7.07 7.00
N ALA A 35 10.59 6.46 8.02
CA ALA A 35 11.31 5.71 9.05
C ALA A 35 11.70 4.30 8.60
N SER A 36 11.27 3.85 7.42
CA SER A 36 11.56 2.53 6.88
C SER A 36 12.74 2.55 5.91
N VAL A 37 13.08 1.37 5.37
CA VAL A 37 14.21 1.22 4.44
C VAL A 37 13.84 1.41 2.97
N VAL A 38 12.66 1.94 2.67
CA VAL A 38 12.27 2.21 1.27
C VAL A 38 13.13 3.30 0.65
N ASP A 39 13.40 3.16 -0.64
CA ASP A 39 14.29 4.07 -1.38
C ASP A 39 13.54 5.22 -2.05
N GLU A 40 12.26 5.00 -2.38
CA GLU A 40 11.43 5.97 -3.10
C GLU A 40 9.98 5.82 -2.62
N VAL A 41 9.23 6.91 -2.58
CA VAL A 41 7.80 6.91 -2.24
C VAL A 41 7.02 7.63 -3.32
N VAL A 42 5.98 6.97 -3.84
CA VAL A 42 5.02 7.54 -4.79
C VAL A 42 3.64 7.48 -4.16
N VAL A 43 2.94 8.60 -4.15
CA VAL A 43 1.55 8.68 -3.67
C VAL A 43 0.62 8.80 -4.88
N VAL A 44 -0.43 7.99 -4.90
CA VAL A 44 -1.40 7.99 -6.00
C VAL A 44 -2.69 8.65 -5.54
N SER A 45 -3.09 9.69 -6.25
CA SER A 45 -4.37 10.39 -6.04
C SER A 45 -5.39 10.01 -7.11
N GLY A 46 -6.67 10.21 -6.82
CA GLY A 46 -7.76 9.90 -7.76
C GLY A 46 -8.91 10.88 -7.61
N ALA A 47 -9.91 10.53 -6.78
CA ALA A 47 -11.13 11.32 -6.62
C ALA A 47 -10.88 12.73 -6.07
N HIS A 48 -9.87 12.88 -5.21
CA HIS A 48 -9.59 14.14 -4.52
C HIS A 48 -8.13 14.55 -4.73
N PRO A 49 -7.87 15.85 -4.98
CA PRO A 49 -6.49 16.34 -5.00
C PRO A 49 -5.89 16.23 -3.60
N LEU A 50 -4.59 15.97 -3.56
CA LEU A 50 -3.84 15.87 -2.31
C LEU A 50 -3.01 17.13 -2.07
N PRO A 51 -2.73 17.49 -0.81
CA PRO A 51 -1.93 18.68 -0.50
C PRO A 51 -0.42 18.45 -0.70
N ILE A 52 -0.04 17.34 -1.29
CA ILE A 52 1.35 16.96 -1.54
C ILE A 52 1.51 16.53 -2.99
N GLU A 53 2.75 16.41 -3.44
CA GLU A 53 3.05 15.87 -4.76
C GLU A 53 2.53 14.44 -4.86
N SER A 54 1.76 14.17 -5.91
CA SER A 54 1.16 12.86 -6.13
C SER A 54 0.98 12.57 -7.62
N VAL A 55 0.88 11.28 -7.95
CA VAL A 55 0.52 10.82 -9.27
C VAL A 55 -0.99 10.73 -9.34
N HIS A 56 -1.61 11.51 -10.22
CA HIS A 56 -3.06 11.45 -10.42
C HIS A 56 -3.41 10.27 -11.32
N CYS A 57 -4.31 9.41 -10.87
CA CYS A 57 -4.82 8.30 -11.68
C CYS A 57 -6.21 8.63 -12.21
N PRO A 58 -6.37 8.92 -13.51
CA PRO A 58 -7.68 9.26 -14.06
C PRO A 58 -8.65 8.07 -14.05
N ASP A 59 -8.12 6.86 -14.02
CA ASP A 59 -8.90 5.62 -14.07
C ASP A 59 -9.22 5.03 -12.69
N TRP A 60 -9.10 5.83 -11.63
CA TRP A 60 -9.27 5.34 -10.26
C TRP A 60 -10.63 4.65 -10.03
N GLU A 61 -11.67 5.02 -10.76
CA GLU A 61 -13.00 4.42 -10.65
C GLU A 61 -13.06 2.97 -11.14
N GLN A 62 -12.08 2.54 -11.93
CA GLN A 62 -11.99 1.15 -12.38
C GLN A 62 -11.60 0.18 -11.27
N GLY A 63 -11.15 0.70 -10.14
CA GLY A 63 -10.82 -0.10 -8.98
C GLY A 63 -9.41 0.15 -8.47
N PRO A 64 -9.06 -0.47 -7.31
CA PRO A 64 -7.75 -0.28 -6.69
C PRO A 64 -6.59 -0.76 -7.56
N GLY A 65 -6.80 -1.73 -8.43
CA GLY A 65 -5.79 -2.19 -9.36
C GLY A 65 -5.38 -1.15 -10.39
N ALA A 66 -6.33 -0.35 -10.86
CA ALA A 66 -6.03 0.75 -11.79
C ALA A 66 -5.14 1.80 -11.11
N SER A 67 -5.47 2.17 -9.88
CA SER A 67 -4.65 3.11 -9.09
C SER A 67 -3.26 2.55 -8.83
N LEU A 68 -3.17 1.27 -8.52
CA LEU A 68 -1.89 0.60 -8.31
C LEU A 68 -1.04 0.62 -9.58
N ARG A 69 -1.63 0.32 -10.74
CA ARG A 69 -0.90 0.39 -12.02
C ARG A 69 -0.36 1.80 -12.30
N CYS A 70 -1.13 2.83 -11.97
CA CYS A 70 -0.66 4.22 -12.10
C CYS A 70 0.58 4.46 -11.25
N GLY A 71 0.56 4.01 -10.01
CA GLY A 71 1.69 4.16 -9.09
C GLY A 71 2.92 3.38 -9.55
N LEU A 72 2.73 2.14 -9.96
CA LEU A 72 3.83 1.29 -10.44
C LEU A 72 4.49 1.88 -11.70
N ALA A 73 3.70 2.45 -12.61
CA ALA A 73 4.21 3.07 -13.82
C ALA A 73 5.05 4.33 -13.55
N ALA A 74 4.85 4.96 -12.40
CA ALA A 74 5.59 6.17 -12.02
C ALA A 74 6.92 5.86 -11.33
N LEU A 75 7.20 4.61 -11.00
CA LEU A 75 8.42 4.24 -10.30
C LEU A 75 9.63 4.22 -11.24
N SER A 76 10.80 4.46 -10.67
CA SER A 76 12.08 4.39 -11.38
C SER A 76 12.30 3.03 -12.02
N ASP A 77 12.98 3.02 -13.17
CA ASP A 77 13.36 1.79 -13.87
C ASP A 77 14.31 0.91 -13.05
N GLU A 78 14.98 1.48 -12.07
CA GLU A 78 15.88 0.76 -11.16
C GLU A 78 15.12 0.03 -10.03
N THR A 79 13.82 0.26 -9.89
CA THR A 79 13.01 -0.35 -8.84
C THR A 79 12.75 -1.82 -9.16
N GLU A 80 13.13 -2.70 -8.25
CA GLU A 80 13.01 -4.15 -8.41
C GLU A 80 11.73 -4.72 -7.79
N ALA A 81 11.20 -4.03 -6.78
CA ALA A 81 9.97 -4.41 -6.10
C ALA A 81 9.27 -3.18 -5.54
N ALA A 82 7.97 -3.25 -5.44
CA ALA A 82 7.15 -2.20 -4.83
C ALA A 82 6.50 -2.70 -3.55
N ILE A 83 6.60 -1.90 -2.48
CA ILE A 83 5.82 -2.11 -1.27
C ILE A 83 4.58 -1.23 -1.36
N VAL A 84 3.41 -1.82 -1.17
CA VAL A 84 2.13 -1.09 -1.35
C VAL A 84 1.44 -0.94 -0.01
N VAL A 85 1.02 0.27 0.29
CA VAL A 85 0.30 0.61 1.52
C VAL A 85 -0.90 1.50 1.19
N LEU A 86 -1.85 1.56 2.12
CA LEU A 86 -3.04 2.38 1.97
C LEU A 86 -2.89 3.67 2.77
N ALA A 87 -3.38 4.78 2.21
CA ALA A 87 -3.27 6.09 2.84
C ALA A 87 -4.13 6.24 4.11
N ASP A 88 -5.12 5.38 4.28
CA ASP A 88 -6.03 5.38 5.43
C ASP A 88 -5.63 4.42 6.54
N GLY A 89 -4.40 3.90 6.49
CA GLY A 89 -3.84 3.06 7.54
C GLY A 89 -2.85 3.81 8.44
N PRO A 90 -3.33 4.66 9.37
CA PRO A 90 -2.46 5.55 10.15
C PRO A 90 -1.55 4.83 11.15
N ASP A 91 -1.85 3.59 11.48
CA ASP A 91 -1.08 2.79 12.42
C ASP A 91 0.01 1.94 11.75
N LEU A 92 0.31 2.20 10.48
CA LEU A 92 1.36 1.49 9.76
C LEU A 92 2.67 1.53 10.57
N ASP A 93 3.18 0.35 10.88
CA ASP A 93 4.44 0.22 11.61
C ASP A 93 5.59 0.11 10.60
N PRO A 94 6.60 0.98 10.66
CA PRO A 94 7.75 0.90 9.75
C PRO A 94 8.49 -0.44 9.85
N ARG A 95 8.43 -1.11 11.00
CA ARG A 95 9.04 -2.43 11.15
C ARG A 95 8.36 -3.49 10.29
N ALA A 96 7.05 -3.37 10.05
CA ALA A 96 6.35 -4.28 9.14
C ALA A 96 6.85 -4.09 7.72
N VAL A 97 7.03 -2.86 7.29
CA VAL A 97 7.59 -2.53 5.96
C VAL A 97 8.99 -3.12 5.82
N ASP A 98 9.87 -2.85 6.79
CA ASP A 98 11.24 -3.34 6.77
C ASP A 98 11.30 -4.86 6.74
N ARG A 99 10.47 -5.51 7.55
CA ARG A 99 10.44 -6.97 7.66
C ARG A 99 10.05 -7.63 6.35
N VAL A 100 9.03 -7.11 5.69
CA VAL A 100 8.58 -7.63 4.39
C VAL A 100 9.68 -7.46 3.33
N ILE A 101 10.33 -6.30 3.31
CA ILE A 101 11.45 -6.04 2.37
C ILE A 101 12.63 -6.96 2.66
N GLU A 102 13.00 -7.15 3.93
CA GLU A 102 14.11 -8.03 4.30
C GLU A 102 13.86 -9.48 3.91
N HIS A 103 12.63 -9.97 4.11
CA HIS A 103 12.25 -11.32 3.69
C HIS A 103 12.40 -11.49 2.17
N TRP A 104 11.97 -10.49 1.40
CA TRP A 104 12.12 -10.54 -0.03
C TRP A 104 13.59 -10.54 -0.46
N ARG A 105 14.40 -9.68 0.15
CA ARG A 105 15.84 -9.58 -0.15
C ARG A 105 16.60 -10.86 0.19
N ALA A 106 16.22 -11.52 1.28
CA ALA A 106 16.89 -12.74 1.73
C ALA A 106 16.63 -13.91 0.78
N ASP A 107 15.43 -14.05 0.28
CA ASP A 107 15.02 -15.21 -0.52
C ASP A 107 15.09 -14.97 -2.02
N GLY A 108 14.98 -13.72 -2.43
CA GLY A 108 14.83 -13.38 -3.83
C GLY A 108 13.56 -14.00 -4.42
N GLY A 109 13.22 -13.70 -5.61
CA GLY A 109 12.13 -14.39 -6.29
C GLY A 109 10.95 -13.50 -6.62
N ASP A 110 9.97 -14.13 -7.23
CA ASP A 110 8.83 -13.44 -7.85
C ASP A 110 7.53 -13.65 -7.07
N ASP A 111 7.61 -14.05 -5.81
CA ASP A 111 6.42 -14.21 -4.97
C ASP A 111 5.96 -12.87 -4.41
N ILE A 112 4.64 -12.71 -4.32
CA ILE A 112 4.04 -11.60 -3.58
C ILE A 112 4.14 -11.92 -2.09
N LEU A 113 4.66 -10.98 -1.31
CA LEU A 113 4.76 -11.09 0.14
C LEU A 113 3.70 -10.20 0.80
N VAL A 114 3.01 -10.76 1.79
CA VAL A 114 1.94 -10.06 2.51
C VAL A 114 2.22 -10.12 4.01
N ALA A 115 2.11 -8.99 4.69
CA ALA A 115 2.22 -8.97 6.14
C ALA A 115 1.04 -9.73 6.76
N ASN A 116 1.36 -10.59 7.73
CA ASN A 116 0.39 -11.41 8.44
C ASN A 116 0.44 -11.05 9.93
N TYR A 117 -0.60 -10.40 10.40
CA TYR A 117 -0.67 -9.89 11.76
C TYR A 117 -1.34 -10.90 12.71
N GLU A 118 -1.42 -10.57 13.96
CA GLU A 118 -2.09 -11.39 14.97
C GLU A 118 -3.50 -11.79 14.50
N THR A 119 -3.93 -13.00 14.84
CA THR A 119 -5.20 -13.61 14.41
C THR A 119 -5.26 -14.03 12.94
N GLY A 120 -4.11 -14.06 12.26
CA GLY A 120 -4.06 -14.47 10.85
C GLY A 120 -4.60 -13.43 9.88
N THR A 121 -4.72 -12.18 10.34
CA THR A 121 -5.17 -11.08 9.49
C THR A 121 -4.05 -10.70 8.52
N ARG A 122 -4.30 -10.90 7.24
CA ARG A 122 -3.42 -10.43 6.17
C ARG A 122 -3.80 -9.02 5.81
N PHE A 123 -2.80 -8.16 5.73
CA PHE A 123 -3.05 -6.77 5.39
C PHE A 123 -1.78 -6.14 4.81
N HIS A 124 -1.90 -4.89 4.36
CA HIS A 124 -0.71 -4.21 3.89
C HIS A 124 0.30 -4.00 5.06
N PRO A 125 1.59 -3.88 4.79
CA PRO A 125 2.20 -3.73 3.47
C PRO A 125 2.22 -5.03 2.66
N VAL A 126 2.11 -4.87 1.35
CA VAL A 126 2.21 -5.96 0.38
C VAL A 126 3.38 -5.65 -0.55
N LEU A 127 4.29 -6.59 -0.72
CA LEU A 127 5.42 -6.42 -1.64
C LEU A 127 5.15 -7.16 -2.94
N ILE A 128 5.35 -6.47 -4.05
CA ILE A 128 5.11 -6.99 -5.39
C ILE A 128 6.39 -6.88 -6.21
N PRO A 129 7.05 -8.01 -6.54
CA PRO A 129 8.21 -7.99 -7.43
C PRO A 129 7.86 -7.42 -8.81
N ARG A 130 8.82 -6.77 -9.43
CA ARG A 130 8.61 -6.08 -10.71
C ARG A 130 8.04 -6.97 -11.80
N ALA A 131 8.45 -8.24 -11.85
CA ALA A 131 7.97 -9.18 -12.85
C ALA A 131 6.44 -9.35 -12.84
N LEU A 132 5.78 -9.08 -11.73
CA LEU A 132 4.34 -9.24 -11.58
C LEU A 132 3.53 -7.96 -11.84
N TRP A 133 4.20 -6.81 -12.00
CA TRP A 133 3.50 -5.53 -12.19
C TRP A 133 2.55 -5.52 -13.40
N PRO A 134 2.94 -6.08 -14.57
CA PRO A 134 2.02 -6.12 -15.72
C PRO A 134 0.75 -6.93 -15.48
N SER A 135 0.77 -7.84 -14.52
CA SER A 135 -0.34 -8.74 -14.19
C SER A 135 -1.28 -8.20 -13.12
N THR A 136 -1.13 -6.93 -12.72
CA THR A 136 -1.95 -6.34 -11.66
C THR A 136 -3.44 -6.39 -12.03
N PRO A 137 -4.27 -7.14 -11.25
CA PRO A 137 -5.70 -7.23 -11.54
C PRO A 137 -6.45 -5.96 -11.11
N ASP A 138 -7.63 -5.74 -11.70
CA ASP A 138 -8.44 -4.56 -11.38
C ASP A 138 -8.88 -4.52 -9.91
N GLU A 139 -9.07 -5.69 -9.30
CA GLU A 139 -9.42 -5.82 -7.88
C GLU A 139 -8.26 -5.53 -6.94
N GLY A 140 -7.08 -5.26 -7.46
CA GLY A 140 -5.88 -5.06 -6.66
C GLY A 140 -5.49 -6.32 -5.91
N PHE A 141 -5.16 -6.20 -4.62
CA PHE A 141 -4.69 -7.35 -3.83
C PHE A 141 -5.65 -8.52 -3.75
N LYS A 142 -6.95 -8.25 -3.84
CA LYS A 142 -7.97 -9.30 -3.76
C LYS A 142 -7.92 -10.24 -4.95
N GLY A 143 -7.42 -9.77 -6.08
CA GLY A 143 -7.29 -10.56 -7.29
C GLY A 143 -6.05 -11.44 -7.32
N TRP A 144 -5.12 -11.25 -6.39
CA TRP A 144 -3.89 -12.02 -6.33
C TRP A 144 -3.92 -13.08 -5.24
N GLN A 145 -3.32 -14.22 -5.54
CA GLN A 145 -3.02 -15.20 -4.50
C GLN A 145 -1.72 -14.78 -3.81
N PRO A 146 -1.70 -14.70 -2.47
CA PRO A 146 -0.46 -14.40 -1.77
C PRO A 146 0.52 -15.56 -1.96
N GLY A 147 1.74 -15.23 -2.38
CA GLY A 147 2.80 -16.22 -2.52
C GLY A 147 3.34 -16.63 -1.16
N ARG A 148 3.63 -15.66 -0.32
CA ARG A 148 4.15 -15.90 1.03
C ARG A 148 3.62 -14.90 2.04
N LEU A 149 3.45 -15.39 3.27
CA LEU A 149 3.08 -14.55 4.40
C LEU A 149 4.33 -14.24 5.23
N VAL A 150 4.46 -13.00 5.62
CA VAL A 150 5.54 -12.53 6.49
C VAL A 150 4.97 -12.31 7.89
N ASP A 151 5.52 -12.99 8.88
CA ASP A 151 5.02 -12.92 10.25
C ASP A 151 5.25 -11.54 10.87
N CYS A 152 4.16 -10.82 11.08
CA CYS A 152 4.11 -9.53 11.77
C CYS A 152 3.17 -9.60 12.97
N SER A 153 3.00 -10.79 13.57
CA SER A 153 2.04 -11.03 14.65
C SER A 153 2.38 -10.26 15.94
N ASP A 154 3.61 -9.82 16.10
CA ASP A 154 4.06 -8.98 17.21
C ASP A 154 3.82 -7.48 16.97
N LEU A 155 3.33 -7.11 15.81
CA LEU A 155 3.10 -5.73 15.43
C LEU A 155 1.60 -5.42 15.34
N THR A 156 1.28 -4.14 15.50
CA THR A 156 -0.10 -3.66 15.34
C THR A 156 -0.42 -3.54 13.85
N PRO A 157 -1.58 -4.05 13.40
CA PRO A 157 -2.03 -3.82 12.03
C PRO A 157 -2.20 -2.33 11.73
N PRO A 158 -2.04 -1.91 10.46
CA PRO A 158 -2.09 -0.49 10.09
C PRO A 158 -3.41 0.22 10.42
N GLY A 159 -4.47 -0.56 10.62
CA GLY A 159 -5.80 -0.02 10.71
C GLY A 159 -6.35 0.37 9.36
N ASP A 160 -7.65 0.29 9.20
CA ASP A 160 -8.37 0.78 8.05
C ASP A 160 -9.56 1.57 8.59
N VAL A 161 -9.45 2.88 8.52
CA VAL A 161 -10.45 3.78 9.10
C VAL A 161 -11.77 3.71 8.33
N ASP A 162 -11.71 3.23 7.09
CA ASP A 162 -12.89 3.01 6.27
C ASP A 162 -13.59 1.70 6.60
N PHE A 163 -12.89 0.84 7.32
CA PHE A 163 -13.42 -0.43 7.76
C PHE A 163 -13.87 -0.29 9.22
N SER A 164 -15.15 -0.26 9.44
CA SER A 164 -15.67 -0.23 10.79
C SER A 164 -15.97 -1.66 11.24
N PRO A 165 -15.12 -2.29 12.05
CA PRO A 165 -15.40 -3.62 12.54
C PRO A 165 -16.63 -3.66 13.46
N ALA A 166 -17.00 -2.54 14.03
CA ALA A 166 -18.19 -2.44 14.84
C ALA A 166 -19.48 -2.43 14.01
N GLY A 167 -19.38 -2.10 12.73
CA GLY A 167 -20.49 -2.18 11.80
C GLY A 167 -20.65 -3.55 11.18
N SER A 168 -19.72 -4.40 11.48
CA SER A 168 -19.71 -5.77 11.00
C SER A 168 -20.38 -6.69 11.99
#